data_98a13e000d76d5608e8ffca16f469fa1
#
_entry.id   98a13e000d76d5608e8ffca16f469fa1
#
_cell.length_a   1.000
_cell.length_b   1.000
_cell.length_c   1.000
_cell.angle_alpha   90.00
_cell.angle_beta   90.00
_cell.angle_gamma   90.00
#
_symmetry.space_group_name_H-M   'P 1'
#
loop_
_entity.id
_entity.type
_entity.pdbx_description
1 polymer ?
#
loop_
_entity_poly.entity_id
_entity_poly.type
_entity_poly.pdbx_seq_one_letter_code
_entity_poly.pdbx_strand_id
1 'polypeptide(L)'
;MRDFSGNHDWLSINTATVRKQSGAEVPLDRIIDQCAERGIRAISPWRDQVAAVGLDKVAKQLKAHGIGLSGYCRGGFFPAADAAGLKAALEDNRRAIDEAKTLDAPCLVLVVGALPGALESKAAYKDIARARSEVRDGIAASLEYAREVGMPLAIEPLHPMQAADRACINTLEHALDICDELDAGQSGMLGVALDIYHVWWDPKLQQQIARAGNAKHTRLLAYHVCDWLTPTRDLLSDRGMMGDGVVELKKIRGWVEDAGFAGFSEVEIFSNLDWWQRPGAETLDMCIERHCSAV
;
A
#
# COMPACT_ATOMS: atom_id res chain seq x y z
N MET A 1 -10.43 -11.17 -17.55
CA MET A 1 -10.02 -9.79 -17.15
C MET A 1 -11.26 -8.88 -17.19
N ARG A 2 -11.52 -8.14 -16.09
CA ARG A 2 -12.65 -7.20 -16.00
C ARG A 2 -12.52 -6.09 -17.06
N ASP A 3 -13.64 -5.61 -17.59
CA ASP A 3 -13.65 -4.46 -18.51
C ASP A 3 -13.79 -3.17 -17.70
N PHE A 4 -12.79 -2.30 -17.78
CA PHE A 4 -12.77 -0.99 -17.14
C PHE A 4 -13.12 0.14 -18.11
N SER A 5 -13.28 -0.17 -19.41
CA SER A 5 -13.69 0.83 -20.39
C SER A 5 -15.11 1.32 -20.08
N GLY A 6 -15.25 2.57 -19.72
CA GLY A 6 -16.56 3.19 -19.50
C GLY A 6 -17.05 3.24 -18.06
N ASN A 7 -16.35 2.66 -17.09
CA ASN A 7 -16.65 2.88 -15.67
C ASN A 7 -15.39 2.78 -14.79
N HIS A 8 -15.44 3.46 -13.66
CA HIS A 8 -14.38 3.46 -12.66
C HIS A 8 -14.80 2.82 -11.33
N ASP A 9 -15.73 1.89 -11.37
CA ASP A 9 -16.26 1.20 -10.18
C ASP A 9 -15.17 0.46 -9.38
N TRP A 10 -14.08 0.08 -10.04
CA TRP A 10 -12.94 -0.63 -9.43
C TRP A 10 -11.72 0.26 -9.19
N LEU A 11 -11.87 1.58 -9.36
CA LEU A 11 -10.85 2.56 -8.99
C LEU A 11 -10.89 2.82 -7.50
N SER A 12 -9.72 2.82 -6.87
CA SER A 12 -9.49 3.41 -5.56
C SER A 12 -8.36 4.44 -5.62
N ILE A 13 -8.42 5.44 -4.75
CA ILE A 13 -7.39 6.46 -4.61
C ILE A 13 -6.67 6.25 -3.28
N ASN A 14 -5.38 5.89 -3.34
CA ASN A 14 -4.50 6.07 -2.21
C ASN A 14 -4.34 7.57 -1.96
N THR A 15 -4.66 8.03 -0.76
CA THR A 15 -4.75 9.47 -0.48
C THR A 15 -3.41 10.20 -0.56
N ALA A 16 -2.29 9.44 -0.60
CA ALA A 16 -0.97 10.00 -0.93
C ALA A 16 -0.94 10.66 -2.32
N THR A 17 -1.73 10.14 -3.29
CA THR A 17 -1.79 10.67 -4.66
C THR A 17 -2.20 12.14 -4.70
N VAL A 18 -3.10 12.55 -3.82
CA VAL A 18 -3.68 13.91 -3.78
C VAL A 18 -3.51 14.60 -2.43
N ARG A 19 -2.58 14.11 -1.59
CA ARG A 19 -2.29 14.73 -0.30
C ARG A 19 -1.72 16.14 -0.40
N LYS A 20 -1.08 16.46 -1.53
CA LYS A 20 -0.68 17.80 -1.93
C LYS A 20 -1.39 18.18 -3.21
N GLN A 21 -1.86 19.41 -3.28
CA GLN A 21 -2.54 19.96 -4.44
C GLN A 21 -2.04 21.40 -4.64
N SER A 22 -1.62 21.72 -5.86
CA SER A 22 -0.97 23.00 -6.16
C SER A 22 0.19 23.30 -5.19
N GLY A 23 0.96 22.26 -4.83
CA GLY A 23 2.11 22.33 -3.93
C GLY A 23 1.78 22.41 -2.43
N ALA A 24 0.51 22.50 -2.02
CA ALA A 24 0.09 22.64 -0.63
C ALA A 24 -0.54 21.36 -0.08
N GLU A 25 -0.30 21.04 1.19
CA GLU A 25 -0.95 19.94 1.90
C GLU A 25 -2.48 20.15 1.95
N VAL A 26 -3.23 19.07 1.72
CA VAL A 26 -4.69 19.07 1.74
C VAL A 26 -5.21 18.12 2.81
N PRO A 27 -6.10 18.58 3.70
CA PRO A 27 -6.70 17.72 4.73
C PRO A 27 -7.50 16.57 4.13
N LEU A 28 -7.49 15.42 4.82
CA LEU A 28 -8.15 14.20 4.35
C LEU A 28 -9.66 14.36 4.15
N ASP A 29 -10.33 15.12 4.98
CA ASP A 29 -11.78 15.40 4.85
C ASP A 29 -12.11 16.07 3.51
N ARG A 30 -11.26 17.00 3.04
CA ARG A 30 -11.39 17.60 1.70
C ARG A 30 -11.14 16.60 0.58
N ILE A 31 -10.18 15.70 0.74
CA ILE A 31 -9.90 14.63 -0.23
C ILE A 31 -11.09 13.67 -0.34
N ILE A 32 -11.70 13.31 0.78
CA ILE A 32 -12.91 12.46 0.81
C ILE A 32 -14.05 13.13 0.03
N ASP A 33 -14.32 14.40 0.26
CA ASP A 33 -15.35 15.15 -0.45
C ASP A 33 -15.07 15.19 -1.96
N GLN A 34 -13.83 15.49 -2.37
CA GLN A 34 -13.43 15.52 -3.78
C GLN A 34 -13.58 14.15 -4.48
N CYS A 35 -13.33 13.04 -3.78
CA CYS A 35 -13.55 11.69 -4.29
C CYS A 35 -15.07 11.40 -4.42
N ALA A 36 -15.85 11.77 -3.42
CA ALA A 36 -17.31 11.61 -3.44
C ALA A 36 -17.98 12.35 -4.61
N GLU A 37 -17.58 13.60 -4.85
CA GLU A 37 -18.06 14.43 -5.96
C GLU A 37 -17.84 13.79 -7.34
N ARG A 38 -16.85 12.91 -7.46
CA ARG A 38 -16.49 12.19 -8.70
C ARG A 38 -17.02 10.77 -8.77
N GLY A 39 -17.79 10.34 -7.78
CA GLY A 39 -18.31 8.97 -7.74
C GLY A 39 -17.23 7.91 -7.50
N ILE A 40 -16.05 8.28 -6.96
CA ILE A 40 -15.00 7.34 -6.56
C ILE A 40 -15.50 6.60 -5.33
N ARG A 41 -15.54 5.25 -5.41
CA ARG A 41 -16.19 4.41 -4.40
C ARG A 41 -15.28 3.91 -3.30
N ALA A 42 -13.96 4.00 -3.48
CA ALA A 42 -13.00 3.55 -2.49
C ALA A 42 -11.78 4.46 -2.41
N ILE A 43 -11.19 4.54 -1.22
CA ILE A 43 -9.91 5.20 -0.98
C ILE A 43 -9.04 4.33 -0.08
N SER A 44 -7.73 4.63 -0.04
CA SER A 44 -6.78 4.08 0.94
C SER A 44 -6.14 5.25 1.69
N PRO A 45 -6.63 5.59 2.88
CA PRO A 45 -6.12 6.72 3.63
C PRO A 45 -4.82 6.38 4.37
N TRP A 46 -4.01 7.42 4.61
CA TRP A 46 -2.81 7.33 5.42
C TRP A 46 -3.08 7.70 6.87
N ARG A 47 -2.43 6.99 7.80
CA ARG A 47 -2.61 7.15 9.25
C ARG A 47 -2.35 8.57 9.74
N ASP A 48 -1.31 9.24 9.23
CA ASP A 48 -1.00 10.63 9.57
C ASP A 48 -2.12 11.59 9.15
N GLN A 49 -2.72 11.37 7.99
CA GLN A 49 -3.84 12.18 7.50
C GLN A 49 -5.13 11.91 8.33
N VAL A 50 -5.38 10.64 8.69
CA VAL A 50 -6.51 10.26 9.56
C VAL A 50 -6.33 10.86 10.95
N ALA A 51 -5.13 10.78 11.52
CA ALA A 51 -4.83 11.36 12.85
C ALA A 51 -5.03 12.87 12.87
N ALA A 52 -4.66 13.57 11.78
CA ALA A 52 -4.83 15.03 11.69
C ALA A 52 -6.30 15.48 11.65
N VAL A 53 -7.20 14.66 11.09
CA VAL A 53 -8.65 14.96 11.00
C VAL A 53 -9.43 14.38 12.18
N GLY A 54 -8.98 13.22 12.70
CA GLY A 54 -9.61 12.44 13.75
C GLY A 54 -10.36 11.21 13.22
N LEU A 55 -10.05 10.04 13.80
CA LEU A 55 -10.52 8.73 13.35
C LEU A 55 -12.05 8.66 13.23
N ASP A 56 -12.77 9.05 14.27
CA ASP A 56 -14.24 9.02 14.29
C ASP A 56 -14.87 9.97 13.25
N LYS A 57 -14.25 11.13 13.00
CA LYS A 57 -14.73 12.07 12.00
C LYS A 57 -14.58 11.49 10.61
N VAL A 58 -13.42 10.89 10.31
CA VAL A 58 -13.16 10.20 9.03
C VAL A 58 -14.14 9.05 8.84
N ALA A 59 -14.32 8.18 9.82
CA ALA A 59 -15.25 7.06 9.74
C ALA A 59 -16.70 7.52 9.43
N LYS A 60 -17.17 8.58 10.11
CA LYS A 60 -18.50 9.17 9.86
C LYS A 60 -18.63 9.74 8.47
N GLN A 61 -17.60 10.44 7.97
CA GLN A 61 -17.62 11.07 6.65
C GLN A 61 -17.61 10.03 5.54
N LEU A 62 -16.74 9.00 5.62
CA LEU A 62 -16.72 7.87 4.69
C LEU A 62 -18.10 7.20 4.58
N LYS A 63 -18.71 6.90 5.73
CA LYS A 63 -20.06 6.33 5.79
C LYS A 63 -21.11 7.23 5.18
N ALA A 64 -21.05 8.54 5.42
CA ALA A 64 -22.01 9.51 4.89
C ALA A 64 -21.95 9.60 3.36
N HIS A 65 -20.76 9.47 2.77
CA HIS A 65 -20.56 9.46 1.31
C HIS A 65 -20.70 8.07 0.68
N GLY A 66 -20.79 7.00 1.46
CA GLY A 66 -20.80 5.62 0.93
C GLY A 66 -19.47 5.19 0.31
N ILE A 67 -18.36 5.80 0.74
CA ILE A 67 -17.01 5.46 0.28
C ILE A 67 -16.45 4.34 1.18
N GLY A 68 -16.04 3.22 0.56
CA GLY A 68 -15.32 2.13 1.21
C GLY A 68 -13.82 2.35 1.25
N LEU A 69 -13.10 1.40 1.86
CA LEU A 69 -11.65 1.39 1.81
C LEU A 69 -11.14 0.24 0.93
N SER A 70 -10.01 0.45 0.23
CA SER A 70 -9.24 -0.59 -0.47
C SER A 70 -8.07 -1.11 0.35
N GLY A 71 -7.61 -0.34 1.33
CA GLY A 71 -6.55 -0.62 2.27
C GLY A 71 -6.44 0.48 3.31
N TYR A 72 -5.49 0.34 4.24
CA TYR A 72 -5.14 1.38 5.21
C TYR A 72 -3.61 1.47 5.34
N CYS A 73 -3.06 2.63 5.08
CA CYS A 73 -1.62 2.87 5.09
C CYS A 73 -1.22 3.68 6.34
N ARG A 74 -0.28 3.25 7.13
CA ARG A 74 0.47 2.01 7.09
C ARG A 74 0.85 1.56 8.50
N GLY A 75 0.99 0.26 8.69
CA GLY A 75 1.73 -0.34 9.79
C GLY A 75 3.18 -0.65 9.39
N GLY A 76 3.88 -1.42 10.23
CA GLY A 76 5.24 -1.90 9.96
C GLY A 76 6.31 -1.22 10.79
N PHE A 77 7.49 -0.98 10.19
CA PHE A 77 8.69 -0.41 10.83
C PHE A 77 9.10 -1.16 12.11
N PHE A 78 9.19 -2.49 11.98
CA PHE A 78 9.49 -3.38 13.11
C PHE A 78 10.93 -3.31 13.64
N PRO A 79 11.99 -3.22 12.78
CA PRO A 79 13.35 -3.20 13.29
C PRO A 79 13.62 -2.00 14.19
N ALA A 80 14.26 -2.26 15.32
CA ALA A 80 14.51 -1.26 16.32
C ALA A 80 15.97 -1.28 16.83
N ALA A 81 16.44 -0.15 17.36
CA ALA A 81 17.77 -0.04 17.92
C ALA A 81 17.94 -0.89 19.20
N ASP A 82 16.86 -0.98 19.98
CA ASP A 82 16.82 -1.63 21.29
C ASP A 82 15.43 -2.21 21.63
N ALA A 83 15.32 -2.84 22.77
CA ALA A 83 14.08 -3.46 23.25
C ALA A 83 12.95 -2.45 23.50
N ALA A 84 13.25 -1.23 23.88
CA ALA A 84 12.25 -0.18 24.10
C ALA A 84 11.66 0.27 22.76
N GLY A 85 12.49 0.45 21.75
CA GLY A 85 12.07 0.75 20.38
C GLY A 85 11.21 -0.38 19.78
N LEU A 86 11.62 -1.65 19.98
CA LEU A 86 10.82 -2.79 19.53
C LEU A 86 9.44 -2.82 20.19
N LYS A 87 9.37 -2.60 21.50
CA LYS A 87 8.09 -2.52 22.21
C LYS A 87 7.22 -1.41 21.66
N ALA A 88 7.77 -0.22 21.43
CA ALA A 88 7.05 0.92 20.85
C ALA A 88 6.54 0.63 19.45
N ALA A 89 7.33 -0.04 18.60
CA ALA A 89 6.90 -0.46 17.26
C ALA A 89 5.73 -1.44 17.31
N LEU A 90 5.75 -2.44 18.18
CA LEU A 90 4.65 -3.40 18.34
C LEU A 90 3.37 -2.73 18.87
N GLU A 91 3.50 -1.82 19.85
CA GLU A 91 2.36 -1.03 20.35
C GLU A 91 1.78 -0.11 19.27
N ASP A 92 2.62 0.48 18.40
CA ASP A 92 2.13 1.29 17.29
C ASP A 92 1.40 0.45 16.23
N ASN A 93 1.91 -0.74 15.90
CA ASN A 93 1.23 -1.65 14.99
C ASN A 93 -0.12 -2.13 15.56
N ARG A 94 -0.22 -2.35 16.87
CA ARG A 94 -1.48 -2.67 17.52
C ARG A 94 -2.50 -1.54 17.33
N ARG A 95 -2.10 -0.28 17.55
CA ARG A 95 -2.96 0.89 17.26
C ARG A 95 -3.36 0.96 15.79
N ALA A 96 -2.44 0.71 14.86
CA ALA A 96 -2.73 0.70 13.44
C ALA A 96 -3.78 -0.36 13.05
N ILE A 97 -3.73 -1.53 13.67
CA ILE A 97 -4.73 -2.60 13.51
C ILE A 97 -6.11 -2.13 14.02
N ASP A 98 -6.17 -1.50 15.19
CA ASP A 98 -7.42 -0.99 15.78
C ASP A 98 -8.01 0.14 14.92
N GLU A 99 -7.20 1.05 14.43
CA GLU A 99 -7.59 2.13 13.51
C GLU A 99 -8.16 1.56 12.20
N ALA A 100 -7.44 0.60 11.57
CA ALA A 100 -7.89 -0.07 10.36
C ALA A 100 -9.24 -0.78 10.56
N LYS A 101 -9.40 -1.45 11.71
CA LYS A 101 -10.65 -2.11 12.07
C LYS A 101 -11.81 -1.12 12.28
N THR A 102 -11.55 0.00 12.93
CA THR A 102 -12.53 1.07 13.13
C THR A 102 -13.02 1.68 11.82
N LEU A 103 -12.15 1.78 10.82
CA LEU A 103 -12.46 2.29 9.49
C LEU A 103 -13.03 1.23 8.54
N ASP A 104 -13.18 -0.03 8.99
CA ASP A 104 -13.63 -1.17 8.18
C ASP A 104 -12.74 -1.41 6.94
N ALA A 105 -11.44 -1.23 7.11
CA ALA A 105 -10.47 -1.49 6.05
C ALA A 105 -10.37 -3.00 5.76
N PRO A 106 -10.22 -3.42 4.48
CA PRO A 106 -10.05 -4.84 4.14
C PRO A 106 -8.68 -5.39 4.57
N CYS A 107 -7.66 -4.53 4.68
CA CYS A 107 -6.35 -4.90 5.19
C CYS A 107 -5.58 -3.67 5.71
N LEU A 108 -4.60 -3.94 6.58
CA LEU A 108 -3.56 -2.99 6.96
C LEU A 108 -2.30 -3.27 6.14
N VAL A 109 -1.86 -2.30 5.35
CA VAL A 109 -0.61 -2.38 4.56
C VAL A 109 0.59 -2.19 5.47
N LEU A 110 1.59 -3.07 5.35
CA LEU A 110 2.81 -3.07 6.16
C LEU A 110 4.02 -2.65 5.33
N VAL A 111 4.53 -1.45 5.57
CA VAL A 111 5.89 -1.05 5.19
C VAL A 111 6.83 -1.50 6.31
N VAL A 112 7.51 -2.62 6.10
CA VAL A 112 8.06 -3.43 7.19
C VAL A 112 9.25 -2.81 7.94
N GLY A 113 9.92 -1.81 7.36
CA GLY A 113 11.13 -1.22 7.92
C GLY A 113 12.40 -1.93 7.44
N ALA A 114 13.53 -1.33 7.75
CA ALA A 114 14.86 -1.83 7.43
C ALA A 114 15.85 -1.53 8.55
N LEU A 115 17.02 -0.94 8.27
CA LEU A 115 18.01 -0.62 9.32
C LEU A 115 17.49 0.54 10.18
N PRO A 116 17.33 0.37 11.50
CA PRO A 116 16.77 1.40 12.37
C PRO A 116 17.62 2.68 12.35
N GLY A 117 16.98 3.84 12.19
CA GLY A 117 17.64 5.14 12.10
C GLY A 117 18.26 5.47 10.75
N ALA A 118 18.13 4.58 9.74
CA ALA A 118 18.70 4.85 8.41
C ALA A 118 17.97 6.00 7.70
N LEU A 119 16.68 6.21 7.95
CA LEU A 119 15.92 7.38 7.45
C LEU A 119 16.47 8.70 7.99
N GLU A 120 17.04 8.71 9.22
CA GLU A 120 17.70 9.84 9.84
C GLU A 120 19.22 9.89 9.54
N SER A 121 19.66 9.15 8.53
CA SER A 121 21.05 9.07 8.08
C SER A 121 22.02 8.45 9.08
N LYS A 122 21.53 7.75 10.11
CA LYS A 122 22.36 7.09 11.12
C LYS A 122 21.77 5.75 11.56
N ALA A 123 22.03 4.70 10.78
CA ALA A 123 21.62 3.35 11.16
C ALA A 123 22.25 2.93 12.50
N ALA A 124 21.44 2.40 13.41
CA ALA A 124 21.87 1.87 14.70
C ALA A 124 22.74 0.63 14.54
N TYR A 125 22.51 -0.15 13.51
CA TYR A 125 23.34 -1.28 13.07
C TYR A 125 23.27 -1.42 11.54
N LYS A 126 24.17 -2.25 10.96
CA LYS A 126 24.29 -2.46 9.51
C LYS A 126 23.94 -3.89 9.05
N ASP A 127 23.45 -4.72 9.96
CA ASP A 127 23.12 -6.11 9.70
C ASP A 127 21.70 -6.24 9.12
N ILE A 128 21.60 -6.35 7.80
CA ILE A 128 20.33 -6.50 7.10
C ILE A 128 19.67 -7.86 7.37
N ALA A 129 20.43 -8.91 7.66
CA ALA A 129 19.87 -10.22 7.99
C ALA A 129 19.18 -10.16 9.36
N ARG A 130 19.77 -9.47 10.33
CA ARG A 130 19.14 -9.15 11.62
C ARG A 130 17.84 -8.36 11.41
N ALA A 131 17.85 -7.30 10.58
CA ALA A 131 16.65 -6.51 10.30
C ALA A 131 15.53 -7.38 9.72
N ARG A 132 15.84 -8.31 8.81
CA ARG A 132 14.86 -9.25 8.25
C ARG A 132 14.27 -10.20 9.31
N SER A 133 15.09 -10.69 10.24
CA SER A 133 14.60 -11.48 11.38
C SER A 133 13.67 -10.67 12.28
N GLU A 134 14.03 -9.43 12.60
CA GLU A 134 13.20 -8.54 13.41
C GLU A 134 11.88 -8.19 12.71
N VAL A 135 11.88 -8.03 11.38
CA VAL A 135 10.66 -7.86 10.57
C VAL A 135 9.77 -9.10 10.68
N ARG A 136 10.32 -10.29 10.43
CA ARG A 136 9.59 -11.55 10.49
C ARG A 136 8.95 -11.74 11.88
N ASP A 137 9.71 -11.50 12.95
CA ASP A 137 9.22 -11.64 14.33
C ASP A 137 8.18 -10.58 14.69
N GLY A 138 8.34 -9.34 14.19
CA GLY A 138 7.38 -8.26 14.35
C GLY A 138 6.05 -8.53 13.63
N ILE A 139 6.11 -9.08 12.40
CA ILE A 139 4.91 -9.53 11.68
C ILE A 139 4.23 -10.66 12.45
N ALA A 140 4.98 -11.66 12.94
CA ALA A 140 4.42 -12.76 13.71
C ALA A 140 3.65 -12.26 14.94
N ALA A 141 4.28 -11.39 15.74
CA ALA A 141 3.64 -10.81 16.93
C ALA A 141 2.39 -9.97 16.59
N SER A 142 2.44 -9.20 15.51
CA SER A 142 1.29 -8.40 15.07
C SER A 142 0.16 -9.27 14.52
N LEU A 143 0.49 -10.38 13.85
CA LEU A 143 -0.48 -11.31 13.27
C LEU A 143 -1.32 -12.02 14.33
N GLU A 144 -0.76 -12.31 15.51
CA GLU A 144 -1.51 -12.87 16.64
C GLU A 144 -2.68 -11.95 17.00
N TYR A 145 -2.39 -10.67 17.25
CA TYR A 145 -3.44 -9.68 17.57
C TYR A 145 -4.38 -9.41 16.39
N ALA A 146 -3.85 -9.33 15.17
CA ALA A 146 -4.66 -9.14 13.98
C ALA A 146 -5.70 -10.25 13.79
N ARG A 147 -5.35 -11.51 14.13
CA ARG A 147 -6.29 -12.65 14.13
C ARG A 147 -7.40 -12.51 15.17
N GLU A 148 -7.07 -12.01 16.37
CA GLU A 148 -8.07 -11.79 17.45
C GLU A 148 -9.13 -10.78 17.01
N VAL A 149 -8.75 -9.69 16.35
CA VAL A 149 -9.67 -8.63 15.93
C VAL A 149 -10.22 -8.81 14.52
N GLY A 150 -9.69 -9.76 13.76
CA GLY A 150 -10.11 -10.02 12.38
C GLY A 150 -9.68 -8.93 11.40
N MET A 151 -8.40 -8.49 11.45
CA MET A 151 -7.82 -7.49 10.54
C MET A 151 -6.69 -8.12 9.72
N PRO A 152 -6.86 -8.39 8.41
CA PRO A 152 -5.81 -8.92 7.56
C PRO A 152 -4.62 -7.96 7.46
N LEU A 153 -3.40 -8.52 7.45
CA LEU A 153 -2.14 -7.79 7.26
C LEU A 153 -1.58 -8.04 5.86
N ALA A 154 -1.22 -6.99 5.15
CA ALA A 154 -0.69 -7.05 3.79
C ALA A 154 0.77 -6.57 3.76
N ILE A 155 1.73 -7.49 3.60
CA ILE A 155 3.16 -7.14 3.45
C ILE A 155 3.35 -6.45 2.10
N GLU A 156 3.93 -5.25 2.10
CA GLU A 156 4.29 -4.55 0.89
C GLU A 156 5.80 -4.67 0.65
N PRO A 157 6.24 -5.44 -0.36
CA PRO A 157 7.64 -5.44 -0.77
C PRO A 157 7.97 -4.13 -1.48
N LEU A 158 9.01 -3.42 -1.00
CA LEU A 158 9.44 -2.16 -1.60
C LEU A 158 10.60 -2.37 -2.58
N HIS A 159 10.74 -1.46 -3.55
CA HIS A 159 11.83 -1.48 -4.52
C HIS A 159 13.20 -1.61 -3.84
N PRO A 160 14.16 -2.39 -4.39
CA PRO A 160 15.47 -2.64 -3.78
C PRO A 160 16.27 -1.40 -3.41
N MET A 161 16.03 -0.27 -4.07
CA MET A 161 16.67 1.01 -3.71
C MET A 161 16.36 1.47 -2.28
N GLN A 162 15.30 0.94 -1.66
CA GLN A 162 14.87 1.29 -0.31
C GLN A 162 15.19 0.18 0.72
N ALA A 163 16.03 -0.79 0.33
CA ALA A 163 16.32 -1.95 1.16
C ALA A 163 17.00 -1.62 2.50
N ALA A 164 17.68 -0.49 2.59
CA ALA A 164 18.39 -0.09 3.81
C ALA A 164 17.56 0.78 4.76
N ASP A 165 16.59 1.55 4.24
CA ASP A 165 15.96 2.62 5.02
C ASP A 165 14.45 2.42 5.25
N ARG A 166 13.70 1.86 4.31
CA ARG A 166 12.24 1.76 4.41
C ARG A 166 11.71 0.34 4.52
N ALA A 167 12.24 -0.60 3.73
CA ALA A 167 11.80 -1.99 3.79
C ALA A 167 12.90 -2.94 3.31
N CYS A 168 13.26 -3.91 4.14
CA CYS A 168 14.25 -4.94 3.79
C CYS A 168 13.62 -6.18 3.12
N ILE A 169 12.33 -6.15 2.84
CA ILE A 169 11.60 -7.10 1.99
C ILE A 169 11.40 -6.43 0.64
N ASN A 170 12.02 -6.95 -0.43
CA ASN A 170 12.18 -6.23 -1.70
C ASN A 170 11.68 -6.98 -2.93
N THR A 171 11.16 -8.19 -2.77
CA THR A 171 10.54 -8.97 -3.84
C THR A 171 9.24 -9.59 -3.37
N LEU A 172 8.32 -9.84 -4.31
CA LEU A 172 7.08 -10.55 -4.01
C LEU A 172 7.36 -11.96 -3.50
N GLU A 173 8.41 -12.64 -4.03
CA GLU A 173 8.87 -13.96 -3.56
C GLU A 173 9.16 -13.94 -2.05
N HIS A 174 9.97 -12.97 -1.59
CA HIS A 174 10.35 -12.88 -0.18
C HIS A 174 9.15 -12.59 0.73
N ALA A 175 8.23 -11.73 0.31
CA ALA A 175 7.01 -11.45 1.06
C ALA A 175 6.12 -12.70 1.17
N LEU A 176 5.99 -13.47 0.09
CA LEU A 176 5.22 -14.73 0.08
C LEU A 176 5.89 -15.82 0.91
N ASP A 177 7.23 -15.89 0.96
CA ASP A 177 7.94 -16.83 1.82
C ASP A 177 7.61 -16.59 3.31
N ILE A 178 7.55 -15.34 3.73
CA ILE A 178 7.10 -14.97 5.09
C ILE A 178 5.63 -15.34 5.31
N CYS A 179 4.77 -15.10 4.32
CA CYS A 179 3.36 -15.51 4.42
C CYS A 179 3.22 -17.02 4.59
N ASP A 180 3.98 -17.81 3.84
CA ASP A 180 3.92 -19.27 3.90
C ASP A 180 4.48 -19.81 5.23
N GLU A 181 5.51 -19.16 5.79
CA GLU A 181 6.05 -19.51 7.10
C GLU A 181 5.08 -19.18 8.25
N LEU A 182 4.55 -17.95 8.29
CA LEU A 182 3.78 -17.45 9.44
C LEU A 182 2.28 -17.79 9.38
N ASP A 183 1.78 -18.08 8.18
CA ASP A 183 0.37 -18.43 7.95
C ASP A 183 0.25 -19.68 7.05
N ALA A 184 0.97 -20.76 7.41
CA ALA A 184 0.97 -22.04 6.68
C ALA A 184 -0.45 -22.62 6.51
N GLY A 185 -1.36 -22.34 7.45
CA GLY A 185 -2.77 -22.74 7.39
C GLY A 185 -3.61 -21.92 6.39
N GLN A 186 -3.03 -20.90 5.77
CA GLN A 186 -3.67 -20.03 4.79
C GLN A 186 -5.01 -19.47 5.31
N SER A 187 -4.95 -18.82 6.47
CA SER A 187 -6.14 -18.27 7.16
C SER A 187 -6.78 -17.10 6.43
N GLY A 188 -6.09 -16.48 5.47
CA GLY A 188 -6.47 -15.21 4.83
C GLY A 188 -6.11 -13.97 5.67
N MET A 189 -5.45 -14.16 6.82
CA MET A 189 -5.08 -13.05 7.72
C MET A 189 -3.70 -12.46 7.44
N LEU A 190 -2.90 -13.10 6.57
CA LEU A 190 -1.62 -12.58 6.12
C LEU A 190 -1.49 -12.77 4.61
N GLY A 191 -1.18 -11.69 3.93
CA GLY A 191 -0.97 -11.67 2.50
C GLY A 191 -0.06 -10.52 2.09
N VAL A 192 -0.19 -10.07 0.86
CA VAL A 192 0.67 -9.05 0.26
C VAL A 192 -0.12 -7.91 -0.33
N ALA A 193 0.41 -6.70 -0.24
CA ALA A 193 0.04 -5.57 -1.05
C ALA A 193 1.00 -5.52 -2.25
N LEU A 194 0.47 -5.74 -3.43
CA LEU A 194 1.25 -5.70 -4.66
C LEU A 194 1.25 -4.27 -5.20
N ASP A 195 2.31 -3.50 -4.90
CA ASP A 195 2.55 -2.22 -5.55
C ASP A 195 3.47 -2.41 -6.76
N ILE A 196 2.93 -2.16 -7.95
CA ILE A 196 3.68 -2.35 -9.19
C ILE A 196 4.90 -1.42 -9.30
N TYR A 197 4.86 -0.23 -8.68
CA TYR A 197 6.03 0.65 -8.64
C TYR A 197 7.26 -0.03 -8.03
N HIS A 198 7.03 -0.91 -7.08
CA HIS A 198 8.10 -1.56 -6.35
C HIS A 198 8.59 -2.86 -6.98
N VAL A 199 7.76 -3.53 -7.80
CA VAL A 199 8.05 -4.91 -8.25
C VAL A 199 7.97 -5.12 -9.78
N TRP A 200 7.61 -4.11 -10.57
CA TRP A 200 7.43 -4.24 -12.03
C TRP A 200 8.66 -4.80 -12.76
N TRP A 201 9.84 -4.54 -12.25
CA TRP A 201 11.15 -4.92 -12.77
C TRP A 201 11.53 -6.38 -12.50
N ASP A 202 10.85 -7.07 -11.57
CA ASP A 202 11.23 -8.42 -11.15
C ASP A 202 10.90 -9.46 -12.24
N PRO A 203 11.89 -10.17 -12.80
CA PRO A 203 11.64 -11.19 -13.82
C PRO A 203 10.80 -12.38 -13.32
N LYS A 204 10.66 -12.55 -12.00
CA LYS A 204 9.81 -13.58 -11.40
C LYS A 204 8.38 -13.09 -11.10
N LEU A 205 8.05 -11.83 -11.39
CA LEU A 205 6.78 -11.21 -10.95
C LEU A 205 5.56 -12.05 -11.34
N GLN A 206 5.44 -12.45 -12.61
CA GLN A 206 4.32 -13.27 -13.08
C GLN A 206 4.21 -14.59 -12.31
N GLN A 207 5.33 -15.28 -12.10
CA GLN A 207 5.37 -16.54 -11.36
C GLN A 207 4.91 -16.35 -9.91
N GLN A 208 5.36 -15.29 -9.26
CA GLN A 208 5.02 -15.03 -7.86
C GLN A 208 3.58 -14.55 -7.69
N ILE A 209 3.03 -13.79 -8.66
CA ILE A 209 1.60 -13.45 -8.68
C ILE A 209 0.76 -14.74 -8.79
N ALA A 210 1.11 -15.65 -9.70
CA ALA A 210 0.42 -16.94 -9.82
C ALA A 210 0.52 -17.78 -8.53
N ARG A 211 1.70 -17.78 -7.86
CA ARG A 211 1.89 -18.43 -6.55
C ARG A 211 0.94 -17.85 -5.50
N ALA A 212 0.79 -16.53 -5.45
CA ALA A 212 -0.13 -15.88 -4.51
C ALA A 212 -1.59 -16.30 -4.71
N GLY A 213 -2.01 -16.53 -5.96
CA GLY A 213 -3.34 -17.01 -6.31
C GLY A 213 -3.59 -18.49 -6.02
N ASN A 214 -2.54 -19.33 -5.97
CA ASN A 214 -2.67 -20.76 -5.71
C ASN A 214 -2.92 -21.11 -4.23
N ALA A 215 -2.96 -20.13 -3.33
CA ALA A 215 -3.33 -20.31 -1.95
C ALA A 215 -4.83 -20.63 -1.82
N LYS A 216 -5.23 -21.27 -0.71
CA LYS A 216 -6.65 -21.55 -0.38
C LYS A 216 -7.51 -20.28 -0.43
N HIS A 217 -6.95 -19.18 0.02
CA HIS A 217 -7.43 -17.82 -0.19
C HIS A 217 -6.32 -17.07 -0.90
N THR A 218 -6.63 -16.27 -1.92
CA THR A 218 -5.59 -15.48 -2.57
C THR A 218 -4.82 -14.66 -1.52
N ARG A 219 -3.50 -14.66 -1.63
CA ARG A 219 -2.65 -13.83 -0.76
C ARG A 219 -2.55 -12.38 -1.25
N LEU A 220 -3.12 -12.05 -2.40
CA LEU A 220 -3.20 -10.67 -2.88
C LEU A 220 -4.33 -9.96 -2.10
N LEU A 221 -3.97 -9.07 -1.19
CA LEU A 221 -4.92 -8.32 -0.36
C LEU A 221 -5.12 -6.89 -0.85
N ALA A 222 -4.13 -6.31 -1.51
CA ALA A 222 -4.18 -4.99 -2.14
C ALA A 222 -3.39 -4.99 -3.45
N TYR A 223 -3.78 -4.12 -4.40
CA TYR A 223 -3.12 -3.94 -5.68
C TYR A 223 -2.98 -2.44 -5.98
N HIS A 224 -1.74 -1.91 -5.87
CA HIS A 224 -1.44 -0.51 -6.12
C HIS A 224 -0.90 -0.30 -7.53
N VAL A 225 -1.38 0.74 -8.19
CA VAL A 225 -1.06 1.06 -9.57
C VAL A 225 -0.57 2.50 -9.72
N CYS A 226 0.48 2.65 -10.48
CA CYS A 226 1.02 3.90 -11.02
C CYS A 226 1.96 3.55 -12.17
N ASP A 227 2.80 4.45 -12.62
CA ASP A 227 3.79 4.13 -13.64
C ASP A 227 5.21 4.50 -13.18
N TRP A 228 6.19 3.87 -13.83
CA TRP A 228 7.61 4.14 -13.62
C TRP A 228 8.13 5.02 -14.75
N LEU A 229 8.51 6.26 -14.41
CA LEU A 229 9.02 7.22 -15.38
C LEU A 229 10.51 6.99 -15.72
N THR A 230 10.86 7.22 -16.98
CA THR A 230 12.25 7.20 -17.45
C THR A 230 12.59 8.49 -18.19
N PRO A 231 13.68 9.22 -17.81
CA PRO A 231 14.54 8.92 -16.66
C PRO A 231 13.84 9.16 -15.33
N THR A 232 14.19 8.37 -14.29
CA THR A 232 13.72 8.58 -12.93
C THR A 232 14.50 9.72 -12.30
N ARG A 233 13.81 10.76 -11.85
CA ARG A 233 14.42 11.98 -11.27
C ARG A 233 14.52 11.91 -9.76
N ASP A 234 13.58 11.22 -9.09
CA ASP A 234 13.55 10.99 -7.65
C ASP A 234 12.99 9.60 -7.36
N LEU A 235 13.67 8.85 -6.48
CA LEU A 235 13.33 7.44 -6.22
C LEU A 235 12.08 7.24 -5.36
N LEU A 236 11.60 8.27 -4.69
CA LEU A 236 10.42 8.19 -3.84
C LEU A 236 9.23 8.92 -4.46
N SER A 237 9.47 10.10 -5.01
CA SER A 237 8.42 11.06 -5.35
C SER A 237 8.42 11.46 -6.83
N ASP A 238 8.73 10.53 -7.74
CA ASP A 238 8.66 10.70 -9.19
C ASP A 238 7.86 9.58 -9.85
N ARG A 239 6.77 9.14 -9.19
CA ARG A 239 5.85 8.18 -9.78
C ARG A 239 5.02 8.83 -10.88
N GLY A 240 4.83 8.11 -11.99
CA GLY A 240 4.01 8.53 -13.13
C GLY A 240 2.53 8.18 -12.96
N MET A 241 1.67 8.91 -13.68
CA MET A 241 0.29 8.50 -13.90
C MET A 241 0.28 7.25 -14.79
N MET A 242 -0.72 6.39 -14.61
CA MET A 242 -0.86 5.16 -15.39
C MET A 242 -0.81 5.45 -16.90
N GLY A 243 0.13 4.82 -17.60
CA GLY A 243 0.37 4.96 -19.03
C GLY A 243 1.38 6.04 -19.44
N ASP A 244 2.00 6.75 -18.48
CA ASP A 244 3.03 7.76 -18.77
C ASP A 244 4.46 7.17 -18.75
N GLY A 245 4.64 5.94 -18.30
CA GLY A 245 5.94 5.31 -18.10
C GLY A 245 6.14 4.02 -18.89
N VAL A 246 6.85 3.08 -18.28
CA VAL A 246 7.33 1.86 -18.97
C VAL A 246 6.68 0.58 -18.44
N VAL A 247 5.75 0.65 -17.49
CA VAL A 247 5.13 -0.53 -16.88
C VAL A 247 4.04 -1.11 -17.78
N GLU A 248 4.04 -2.41 -18.01
CA GLU A 248 3.01 -3.11 -18.78
C GLU A 248 1.74 -3.33 -17.92
N LEU A 249 1.04 -2.25 -17.58
CA LEU A 249 -0.07 -2.21 -16.61
C LEU A 249 -1.15 -3.26 -16.90
N LYS A 250 -1.71 -3.28 -18.11
CA LYS A 250 -2.78 -4.23 -18.49
C LYS A 250 -2.35 -5.68 -18.39
N LYS A 251 -1.09 -5.95 -18.73
CA LYS A 251 -0.53 -7.29 -18.66
C LYS A 251 -0.41 -7.77 -17.20
N ILE A 252 0.14 -6.90 -16.32
CA ILE A 252 0.28 -7.22 -14.89
C ILE A 252 -1.10 -7.35 -14.24
N ARG A 253 -2.05 -6.46 -14.56
CA ARG A 253 -3.43 -6.60 -14.09
C ARG A 253 -4.04 -7.93 -14.51
N GLY A 254 -3.83 -8.37 -15.75
CA GLY A 254 -4.28 -9.68 -16.20
C GLY A 254 -3.79 -10.80 -15.29
N TRP A 255 -2.50 -10.84 -14.95
CA TRP A 255 -1.95 -11.83 -14.03
C TRP A 255 -2.56 -11.75 -12.62
N VAL A 256 -2.80 -10.53 -12.13
CA VAL A 256 -3.39 -10.27 -10.80
C VAL A 256 -4.84 -10.78 -10.74
N GLU A 257 -5.64 -10.52 -11.78
CA GLU A 257 -7.01 -11.02 -11.87
C GLU A 257 -7.06 -12.54 -12.06
N ASP A 258 -6.17 -13.11 -12.89
CA ASP A 258 -6.05 -14.57 -13.07
C ASP A 258 -5.64 -15.27 -11.77
N ALA A 259 -4.90 -14.59 -10.89
CA ALA A 259 -4.57 -15.03 -9.53
C ALA A 259 -5.73 -14.88 -8.52
N GLY A 260 -6.93 -14.51 -8.97
CA GLY A 260 -8.14 -14.43 -8.14
C GLY A 260 -8.33 -13.14 -7.37
N PHE A 261 -7.54 -12.09 -7.61
CA PHE A 261 -7.77 -10.80 -6.99
C PHE A 261 -8.97 -10.09 -7.62
N ALA A 262 -9.97 -9.78 -6.79
CA ALA A 262 -11.20 -9.13 -7.20
C ALA A 262 -11.40 -7.74 -6.57
N GLY A 263 -10.36 -7.20 -5.93
CA GLY A 263 -10.39 -5.89 -5.29
C GLY A 263 -10.20 -4.72 -6.26
N PHE A 264 -9.92 -3.57 -5.70
CA PHE A 264 -9.72 -2.32 -6.43
C PHE A 264 -8.31 -2.23 -7.05
N SER A 265 -8.19 -1.52 -8.17
CA SER A 265 -6.92 -0.95 -8.62
C SER A 265 -6.73 0.38 -7.88
N GLU A 266 -5.83 0.39 -6.91
CA GLU A 266 -5.56 1.52 -6.03
C GLU A 266 -4.47 2.40 -6.64
N VAL A 267 -4.82 3.62 -7.07
CA VAL A 267 -3.84 4.56 -7.63
C VAL A 267 -3.01 5.17 -6.51
N GLU A 268 -1.70 4.90 -6.52
CA GLU A 268 -0.76 5.43 -5.54
C GLU A 268 0.40 6.17 -6.21
N ILE A 269 0.32 7.50 -6.23
CA ILE A 269 1.28 8.37 -6.92
C ILE A 269 1.90 9.38 -5.95
N PHE A 270 3.17 9.15 -5.63
CA PHE A 270 4.01 10.16 -4.98
C PHE A 270 4.71 10.95 -6.09
N SER A 271 4.31 12.20 -6.35
CA SER A 271 4.83 12.98 -7.48
C SER A 271 5.06 14.43 -7.12
N ASN A 272 6.21 14.67 -6.48
CA ASN A 272 6.56 16.00 -5.96
C ASN A 272 6.87 17.02 -7.07
N LEU A 273 7.32 16.54 -8.24
CA LEU A 273 7.69 17.40 -9.37
C LEU A 273 6.56 17.62 -10.38
N ASP A 274 5.44 16.90 -10.25
CA ASP A 274 4.34 16.98 -11.21
C ASP A 274 2.97 16.93 -10.54
N TRP A 275 2.41 15.74 -10.21
CA TRP A 275 1.01 15.59 -9.82
C TRP A 275 0.66 16.34 -8.52
N TRP A 276 1.59 16.44 -7.57
CA TRP A 276 1.39 17.25 -6.38
C TRP A 276 1.43 18.77 -6.63
N GLN A 277 1.90 19.21 -7.81
CA GLN A 277 1.89 20.61 -8.21
C GLN A 277 0.60 21.00 -8.95
N ARG A 278 -0.25 20.01 -9.30
CA ARG A 278 -1.49 20.23 -10.03
C ARG A 278 -2.68 20.44 -9.09
N PRO A 279 -3.80 21.00 -9.57
CA PRO A 279 -5.07 21.00 -8.84
C PRO A 279 -5.54 19.57 -8.58
N GLY A 280 -6.08 19.29 -7.37
CA GLY A 280 -6.56 17.95 -7.04
C GLY A 280 -7.67 17.45 -7.93
N ALA A 281 -8.53 18.33 -8.41
CA ALA A 281 -9.56 18.02 -9.39
C ALA A 281 -8.98 17.43 -10.67
N GLU A 282 -7.96 18.05 -11.24
CA GLU A 282 -7.26 17.58 -12.44
C GLU A 282 -6.61 16.21 -12.20
N THR A 283 -5.96 16.03 -11.06
CA THR A 283 -5.31 14.75 -10.71
C THR A 283 -6.33 13.62 -10.59
N LEU A 284 -7.46 13.85 -9.90
CA LEU A 284 -8.50 12.83 -9.74
C LEU A 284 -9.20 12.51 -11.06
N ASP A 285 -9.49 13.52 -11.89
CA ASP A 285 -10.10 13.32 -13.21
C ASP A 285 -9.16 12.50 -14.12
N MET A 286 -7.86 12.76 -14.07
CA MET A 286 -6.85 11.98 -14.78
C MET A 286 -6.75 10.54 -14.25
N CYS A 287 -6.84 10.32 -12.93
CA CYS A 287 -6.87 8.96 -12.36
C CYS A 287 -8.05 8.16 -12.92
N ILE A 288 -9.22 8.76 -13.04
CA ILE A 288 -10.42 8.12 -13.62
C ILE A 288 -10.18 7.78 -15.10
N GLU A 289 -9.73 8.76 -15.91
CA GLU A 289 -9.46 8.56 -17.33
C GLU A 289 -8.45 7.43 -17.56
N ARG A 290 -7.33 7.44 -16.83
CA ARG A 290 -6.24 6.48 -17.00
C ARG A 290 -6.58 5.10 -16.43
N HIS A 291 -7.37 5.02 -15.37
CA HIS A 291 -7.91 3.75 -14.90
C HIS A 291 -8.73 3.07 -16.00
N CYS A 292 -9.59 3.82 -16.71
CA CYS A 292 -10.42 3.27 -17.79
C CYS A 292 -9.64 2.95 -19.08
N SER A 293 -8.51 3.59 -19.33
CA SER A 293 -7.79 3.48 -20.61
C SER A 293 -6.46 2.72 -20.54
N ALA A 294 -5.72 2.85 -19.45
CA ALA A 294 -4.35 2.35 -19.32
C ALA A 294 -4.19 1.14 -18.38
N VAL A 295 -5.11 0.94 -17.42
CA VAL A 295 -5.04 -0.16 -16.44
C VAL A 295 -5.75 -1.43 -16.89
#